data_6fa3d0c6f648078c36c4cfe503c4616e
#
_entry.id   6fa3d0c6f648078c36c4cfe503c4616e
#
_cell.length_a   1.000
_cell.length_b   1.000
_cell.length_c   1.000
_cell.angle_alpha   90.00
_cell.angle_beta   90.00
_cell.angle_gamma   90.00
#
_symmetry.space_group_name_H-M   'P 1'
#
loop_
_entity.id
_entity.type
_entity.pdbx_description
1 polymer ?
#
loop_
_entity_poly.entity_id
_entity_poly.type
_entity_poly.pdbx_seq_one_letter_code
_entity_poly.pdbx_strand_id
1 'polypeptide(L)'
;MRVILELDADVARALQQPSAVPALPAEAVRLQQSAARLGLRLQPLHPRCTDAALARTFFVEVADAAATDATIAELRRCAAVTAAYTKPPDEAP
;
A
#
# COMPACT_ATOMS: atom_id res chain seq x y z
N MET A 1 -13.99 0.40 3.79
CA MET A 1 -13.42 1.62 3.17
C MET A 1 -12.02 1.32 2.67
N ARG A 2 -11.69 1.81 1.49
CA ARG A 2 -10.40 1.51 0.86
C ARG A 2 -9.43 2.65 1.03
N VAL A 3 -8.23 2.32 1.48
CA VAL A 3 -7.13 3.29 1.59
C VAL A 3 -6.16 3.01 0.44
N ILE A 4 -5.90 4.04 -0.36
CA ILE A 4 -5.00 3.94 -1.51
C ILE A 4 -3.61 4.41 -1.06
N LEU A 5 -2.60 3.64 -1.43
CA LEU A 5 -1.21 3.92 -1.09
C LEU A 5 -0.38 4.01 -2.35
N GLU A 6 0.46 5.02 -2.44
CA GLU A 6 1.49 5.06 -3.46
C GLU A 6 2.82 4.76 -2.78
N LEU A 7 3.56 3.83 -3.33
CA LEU A 7 4.79 3.35 -2.75
C LEU A 7 5.99 3.74 -3.59
N ASP A 8 7.16 3.74 -2.95
CA ASP A 8 8.42 3.86 -3.67
C ASP A 8 8.53 2.76 -4.72
N ALA A 9 9.07 3.10 -5.89
CA ALA A 9 9.12 2.18 -7.02
C ALA A 9 9.82 0.87 -6.69
N ASP A 10 10.94 0.93 -5.98
CA ASP A 10 11.70 -0.27 -5.63
C ASP A 10 10.92 -1.16 -4.66
N VAL A 11 10.22 -0.55 -3.70
CA VAL A 11 9.40 -1.30 -2.74
C VAL A 11 8.20 -1.93 -3.45
N ALA A 12 7.53 -1.17 -4.30
CA ALA A 12 6.38 -1.68 -5.04
C ALA A 12 6.79 -2.88 -5.91
N ARG A 13 7.90 -2.77 -6.60
CA ARG A 13 8.41 -3.84 -7.42
C ARG A 13 8.74 -5.09 -6.60
N ALA A 14 9.39 -4.91 -5.46
CA ALA A 14 9.74 -6.01 -4.58
C ALA A 14 8.50 -6.73 -4.05
N LEU A 15 7.45 -5.99 -3.73
CA LEU A 15 6.22 -6.57 -3.22
C LEU A 15 5.43 -7.29 -4.31
N GLN A 16 5.46 -6.80 -5.54
CA GLN A 16 4.73 -7.44 -6.63
C GLN A 16 5.49 -8.62 -7.23
N GLN A 17 6.82 -8.56 -7.20
CA GLN A 17 7.67 -9.60 -7.79
C GLN A 17 8.76 -9.99 -6.81
N PRO A 18 8.40 -10.64 -5.69
CA PRO A 18 9.39 -10.97 -4.67
C PRO A 18 10.48 -11.92 -5.19
N SER A 19 10.19 -12.73 -6.20
CA SER A 19 11.17 -13.64 -6.79
C SER A 19 12.19 -12.91 -7.68
N ALA A 20 11.92 -11.67 -8.07
CA ALA A 20 12.81 -10.90 -8.92
C ALA A 20 13.93 -10.19 -8.15
N VAL A 21 13.85 -10.21 -6.81
CA VAL A 21 14.84 -9.57 -5.95
C VAL A 21 15.43 -10.61 -5.00
N PRO A 22 16.74 -10.51 -4.68
CA PRO A 22 17.37 -11.48 -3.78
C PRO A 22 16.89 -11.38 -2.35
N ALA A 23 16.46 -10.18 -1.94
CA ALA A 23 15.91 -9.94 -0.61
C ALA A 23 15.00 -8.73 -0.68
N LEU A 24 13.97 -8.71 0.18
CA LEU A 24 13.10 -7.54 0.25
C LEU A 24 13.83 -6.36 0.87
N PRO A 25 13.65 -5.14 0.34
CA PRO A 25 14.19 -3.95 1.00
C PRO A 25 13.64 -3.82 2.42
N ALA A 26 14.41 -3.20 3.30
CA ALA A 26 14.00 -3.00 4.69
C ALA A 26 12.67 -2.25 4.79
N GLU A 27 12.47 -1.27 3.93
CA GLU A 27 11.22 -0.49 3.89
C GLU A 27 10.03 -1.37 3.52
N ALA A 28 10.22 -2.32 2.61
CA ALA A 28 9.14 -3.24 2.22
C ALA A 28 8.75 -4.14 3.40
N VAL A 29 9.73 -4.66 4.11
CA VAL A 29 9.49 -5.51 5.29
C VAL A 29 8.76 -4.69 6.36
N ARG A 30 9.21 -3.48 6.60
CA ARG A 30 8.63 -2.61 7.60
C ARG A 30 7.18 -2.28 7.28
N LEU A 31 6.90 -2.00 6.00
CA LEU A 31 5.55 -1.73 5.55
C LEU A 31 4.64 -2.95 5.73
N GLN A 32 5.11 -4.13 5.36
CA GLN A 32 4.35 -5.36 5.56
C GLN A 32 4.07 -5.63 7.03
N GLN A 33 5.05 -5.37 7.90
CA GLN A 33 4.88 -5.54 9.33
C GLN A 33 3.85 -4.58 9.90
N SER A 34 3.88 -3.32 9.46
CA SER A 34 2.89 -2.33 9.89
C SER A 34 1.49 -2.72 9.46
N ALA A 35 1.34 -3.15 8.22
CA ALA A 35 0.04 -3.60 7.72
C ALA A 35 -0.47 -4.82 8.50
N ALA A 36 0.42 -5.78 8.77
CA ALA A 36 0.05 -6.98 9.52
C ALA A 36 -0.37 -6.63 10.95
N ARG A 37 0.32 -5.68 11.58
CA ARG A 37 -0.03 -5.24 12.92
C ARG A 37 -1.42 -4.62 12.97
N LEU A 38 -1.83 -3.97 11.88
CA LEU A 38 -3.16 -3.39 11.76
C LEU A 38 -4.20 -4.38 11.27
N GLY A 39 -3.80 -5.63 11.00
CA GLY A 39 -4.69 -6.65 10.49
C GLY A 39 -5.07 -6.45 9.03
N LEU A 40 -4.24 -5.76 8.27
CA LEU A 40 -4.52 -5.40 6.90
C LEU A 40 -3.63 -6.16 5.92
N ARG A 41 -4.10 -6.28 4.69
CA ARG A 41 -3.34 -6.91 3.62
C ARG A 41 -3.10 -5.89 2.50
N LEU A 42 -1.83 -5.72 2.14
CA LEU A 42 -1.47 -4.88 1.01
C LEU A 42 -1.77 -5.62 -0.29
N GLN A 43 -2.49 -4.97 -1.18
CA GLN A 43 -2.82 -5.55 -2.48
C GLN A 43 -2.52 -4.54 -3.58
N PRO A 44 -1.97 -4.99 -4.72
CA PRO A 44 -1.77 -4.07 -5.83
C PRO A 44 -3.12 -3.66 -6.42
N LEU A 45 -3.27 -2.36 -6.65
CA LEU A 45 -4.51 -1.85 -7.23
C LEU A 45 -4.60 -2.18 -8.71
N HIS A 46 -3.46 -2.22 -9.38
CA HIS A 46 -3.37 -2.54 -10.81
C HIS A 46 -2.42 -3.72 -11.01
N PRO A 47 -2.83 -4.96 -10.68
CA PRO A 47 -1.97 -6.13 -10.87
C PRO A 47 -1.69 -6.33 -12.35
N ARG A 48 -0.47 -6.74 -12.65
CA ARG A 48 -0.01 -6.99 -14.02
C ARG A 48 0.05 -5.75 -14.90
N CYS A 49 0.04 -4.57 -14.29
CA CYS A 49 0.16 -3.34 -15.05
C CYS A 49 1.62 -3.09 -15.43
N THR A 50 1.85 -2.70 -16.70
CA THR A 50 3.19 -2.37 -17.18
C THR A 50 3.55 -0.91 -16.97
N ASP A 51 2.57 -0.06 -16.65
CA ASP A 51 2.80 1.35 -16.35
C ASP A 51 3.44 1.48 -14.97
N ALA A 52 4.64 2.06 -14.91
CA ALA A 52 5.38 2.17 -13.66
C ALA A 52 4.63 2.98 -12.60
N ALA A 53 3.93 4.02 -13.00
CA ALA A 53 3.18 4.84 -12.06
C ALA A 53 2.01 4.07 -11.43
N LEU A 54 1.28 3.32 -12.25
CA LEU A 54 0.15 2.53 -11.75
C LEU A 54 0.64 1.32 -10.95
N ALA A 55 1.79 0.77 -11.31
CA ALA A 55 2.35 -0.38 -10.60
C ALA A 55 2.77 -0.03 -9.17
N ARG A 56 2.92 1.24 -8.84
CA ARG A 56 3.29 1.71 -7.51
C ARG A 56 2.09 1.90 -6.59
N THR A 57 0.89 1.73 -7.11
CA THR A 57 -0.34 1.96 -6.36
C THR A 57 -0.84 0.67 -5.74
N PHE A 58 -0.98 0.69 -4.42
CA PHE A 58 -1.50 -0.43 -3.64
C PHE A 58 -2.71 0.05 -2.84
N PHE A 59 -3.43 -0.89 -2.25
CA PHE A 59 -4.54 -0.53 -1.38
C PHE A 59 -4.69 -1.50 -0.22
N VAL A 60 -5.36 -1.05 0.83
CA VAL A 60 -5.79 -1.90 1.94
C VAL A 60 -7.25 -1.65 2.20
N GLU A 61 -7.97 -2.67 2.66
CA GLU A 61 -9.38 -2.53 3.04
C GLU A 61 -9.45 -2.30 4.53
N VAL A 62 -10.18 -1.26 4.94
CA VAL A 62 -10.33 -0.89 6.34
C VAL A 62 -11.80 -1.01 6.72
N ALA A 63 -12.06 -1.49 7.93
CA ALA A 63 -13.41 -1.81 8.36
C ALA A 63 -14.32 -0.58 8.46
N ASP A 64 -13.79 0.53 8.97
CA ASP A 64 -14.61 1.72 9.18
C ASP A 64 -13.79 3.01 9.03
N ALA A 65 -14.50 4.14 9.04
CA ALA A 65 -13.89 5.44 8.83
C ALA A 65 -12.95 5.83 9.99
N ALA A 66 -13.28 5.43 11.20
CA ALA A 66 -12.44 5.75 12.36
C ALA A 66 -11.09 5.04 12.27
N ALA A 67 -11.09 3.79 11.84
CA ALA A 67 -9.85 3.04 11.64
C ALA A 67 -9.04 3.58 10.47
N THR A 68 -9.70 4.22 9.51
CA THR A 68 -9.04 4.74 8.31
C THR A 68 -7.99 5.80 8.65
N ASP A 69 -8.33 6.77 9.47
CA ASP A 69 -7.40 7.84 9.83
C ASP A 69 -6.18 7.29 10.57
N ALA A 70 -6.40 6.36 11.49
CA ALA A 70 -5.30 5.73 12.22
C ALA A 70 -4.42 4.91 11.27
N THR A 71 -5.03 4.22 10.33
CA THR A 71 -4.32 3.41 9.34
C THR A 71 -3.44 4.30 8.46
N ILE A 72 -3.98 5.39 7.96
CA ILE A 72 -3.23 6.32 7.12
C ILE A 72 -2.04 6.90 7.91
N ALA A 73 -2.28 7.33 9.14
CA ALA A 73 -1.23 7.91 9.97
C ALA A 73 -0.11 6.90 10.22
N GLU A 74 -0.46 5.65 10.50
CA GLU A 74 0.52 4.60 10.77
C GLU A 74 1.32 4.25 9.51
N LEU A 75 0.64 4.09 8.38
CA LEU A 75 1.31 3.72 7.14
C LEU A 75 2.19 4.85 6.59
N ARG A 76 1.79 6.09 6.77
CA ARG A 76 2.59 7.22 6.33
C ARG A 76 3.89 7.37 7.10
N ARG A 77 4.03 6.72 8.23
CA ARG A 77 5.28 6.70 8.98
C ARG A 77 6.33 5.81 8.30
N CYS A 78 5.90 4.98 7.38
CA CYS A 78 6.83 4.15 6.61
C CYS A 78 7.44 4.97 5.49
N ALA A 79 8.74 4.96 5.37
CA ALA A 79 9.44 5.73 4.34
C ALA A 79 9.06 5.31 2.93
N ALA A 80 8.64 4.04 2.77
CA ALA A 80 8.25 3.51 1.48
C ALA A 80 6.93 4.10 0.97
N VAL A 81 6.10 4.64 1.85
CA VAL A 81 4.81 5.22 1.48
C VAL A 81 5.01 6.67 1.08
N THR A 82 4.83 6.97 -0.20
CA THR A 82 4.99 8.33 -0.70
C THR A 82 3.70 9.13 -0.62
N ALA A 83 2.56 8.44 -0.62
CA ALA A 83 1.25 9.07 -0.44
C ALA A 83 0.26 8.03 0.09
N ALA A 84 -0.70 8.49 0.89
CA ALA A 84 -1.77 7.65 1.40
C ALA A 84 -3.04 8.48 1.50
N TYR A 85 -4.15 7.96 0.98
CA TYR A 85 -5.42 8.69 1.01
C TYR A 85 -6.58 7.69 0.91
N THR A 86 -7.77 8.15 1.28
CA THR A 86 -8.96 7.32 1.17
C THR A 86 -9.65 7.57 -0.15
N LYS A 87 -10.21 6.50 -0.71
CA LYS A 87 -11.08 6.61 -1.87
C LYS A 87 -12.51 6.43 -1.38
N PRO A 88 -13.38 7.41 -1.53
CA PRO A 88 -14.76 7.28 -1.09
C PRO A 88 -15.45 6.09 -1.76
N PRO A 89 -16.25 5.30 -1.02
CA PRO A 89 -16.91 4.14 -1.61
C PRO A 89 -17.96 4.50 -2.63
N ASP A 90 -18.53 5.67 -2.53
CA ASP A 90 -19.56 6.13 -3.43
C ASP A 90 -19.12 7.29 -4.24
N GLU A 91 -18.17 7.07 -5.13
CA GLU A 91 -17.88 8.10 -6.05
C GLU A 91 -19.01 8.19 -7.03
N ALA A 92 -19.99 8.96 -6.67
CA ALA A 92 -21.02 9.28 -7.64
C ALA A 92 -20.36 10.00 -8.79
N PRO A 93 -20.60 9.58 -9.99
CA PRO A 93 -20.09 10.27 -11.15
C PRO A 93 -20.65 11.68 -11.23
#